data_cc10e28433c657e6a7809d8adeeca9be
#
_entry.id   cc10e28433c657e6a7809d8adeeca9be
#
_cell.length_a   1.000
_cell.length_b   1.000
_cell.length_c   1.000
_cell.angle_alpha   90.00
_cell.angle_beta   90.00
_cell.angle_gamma   90.00
#
_symmetry.space_group_name_H-M   'P 1'
#
loop_
_entity.id
_entity.type
_entity.pdbx_description
1 polymer ?
#
loop_
_entity_poly.entity_id
_entity_poly.type
_entity_poly.pdbx_seq_one_letter_code
_entity_poly.pdbx_strand_id
1 'polypeptide(L)' 'MRVRSARAAAEYFKAQDSETGISESMIRRLMDQGDLPIIEIGTKKLTSIEAIESWIESQLGGMQDER' A
#
# COMPACT_ATOMS: atom_id res chain seq x y z
N MET A 1 11.32 5.26 -7.36
CA MET A 1 10.28 4.36 -6.84
C MET A 1 10.73 3.79 -5.50
N ARG A 2 9.87 3.85 -4.52
CA ARG A 2 10.22 3.39 -3.17
C ARG A 2 9.60 2.02 -2.94
N VAL A 3 10.43 1.00 -3.10
CA VAL A 3 10.01 -0.39 -2.99
C VAL A 3 10.23 -0.87 -1.55
N ARG A 4 9.21 -1.45 -0.95
CA ARG A 4 9.24 -1.86 0.46
C ARG A 4 8.47 -3.15 0.66
N SER A 5 8.84 -3.89 1.72
CA SER A 5 8.00 -4.98 2.18
C SER A 5 6.72 -4.41 2.78
N ALA A 6 5.73 -5.28 3.00
CA ALA A 6 4.47 -4.81 3.60
C ALA A 6 4.72 -4.16 4.96
N ARG A 7 5.60 -4.77 5.76
CA ARG A 7 5.90 -4.23 7.08
C ARG A 7 6.58 -2.87 6.99
N ALA A 8 7.60 -2.76 6.13
CA ALA A 8 8.34 -1.50 6.00
C ALA A 8 7.45 -0.42 5.40
N ALA A 9 6.57 -0.79 4.49
CA ALA A 9 5.64 0.17 3.92
C ALA A 9 4.68 0.69 4.99
N ALA A 10 4.19 -0.21 5.84
CA ALA A 10 3.29 0.21 6.92
C ALA A 10 4.00 1.17 7.87
N GLU A 11 5.27 0.89 8.16
CA GLU A 11 6.04 1.77 9.04
C GLU A 11 6.28 3.13 8.39
N TYR A 12 6.47 3.14 7.08
CA TYR A 12 6.63 4.39 6.35
C TYR A 12 5.40 5.29 6.53
N PHE A 13 4.22 4.73 6.33
CA PHE A 13 3.00 5.53 6.46
C PHE A 13 2.76 5.94 7.90
N LYS A 14 3.08 5.07 8.86
CA LYS A 14 2.91 5.40 10.27
C LYS A 14 3.83 6.53 10.69
N ALA A 15 5.03 6.60 10.12
CA ALA A 15 5.96 7.67 10.43
C ALA A 15 5.44 9.02 9.94
N GLN A 16 4.66 9.01 8.85
CA GLN A 16 4.09 10.24 8.32
C GLN A 16 2.83 10.66 9.05
N ASP A 17 2.09 9.67 9.55
CA ASP A 17 0.81 9.93 10.20
C ASP A 17 0.56 8.82 11.19
N SER A 18 0.78 9.08 12.47
CA SER A 18 0.67 8.05 13.50
C SER A 18 -0.75 7.49 13.63
N GLU A 19 -1.74 8.18 13.06
CA GLU A 19 -3.12 7.72 13.10
C GLU A 19 -3.58 7.14 11.78
N THR A 20 -2.63 6.78 10.91
CA THR A 20 -3.00 6.22 9.63
C THR A 20 -3.76 4.93 9.78
N GLY A 21 -4.72 4.70 8.89
CA GLY A 21 -5.44 3.43 8.83
C GLY A 21 -4.72 2.38 8.01
N ILE A 22 -3.56 2.71 7.47
CA ILE A 22 -2.81 1.78 6.63
C ILE A 22 -1.96 0.89 7.53
N SER A 23 -2.26 -0.41 7.51
CA SER A 23 -1.56 -1.37 8.36
C SER A 23 -0.86 -2.40 7.49
N GLU A 24 0.06 -3.14 8.12
CA GLU A 24 0.76 -4.22 7.43
C GLU A 24 -0.23 -5.25 6.93
N SER A 25 -1.22 -5.60 7.74
CA SER A 25 -2.23 -6.59 7.36
C SER A 25 -3.00 -6.15 6.12
N MET A 26 -3.36 -4.87 6.07
CA MET A 26 -4.09 -4.33 4.94
C MET A 26 -3.24 -4.41 3.67
N ILE A 27 -1.97 -4.03 3.78
CA ILE A 27 -1.08 -4.05 2.63
C ILE A 27 -0.90 -5.47 2.12
N ARG A 28 -0.70 -6.43 3.04
CA ARG A 28 -0.55 -7.83 2.64
C ARG A 28 -1.79 -8.34 1.94
N ARG A 29 -2.96 -7.97 2.44
CA ARG A 29 -4.20 -8.40 1.81
C ARG A 29 -4.32 -7.86 0.39
N LEU A 30 -3.99 -6.58 0.22
CA LEU A 30 -4.06 -5.96 -1.10
C LEU A 30 -3.06 -6.61 -2.07
N MET A 31 -1.89 -6.98 -1.57
CA MET A 31 -0.92 -7.69 -2.40
C MET A 31 -1.45 -9.06 -2.80
N ASP A 32 -2.05 -9.78 -1.84
CA ASP A 32 -2.57 -11.13 -2.10
C ASP A 32 -3.76 -11.10 -3.05
N GLN A 33 -4.55 -10.04 -3.00
CA GLN A 33 -5.72 -9.91 -3.87
C GLN A 33 -5.37 -9.42 -5.26
N GLY A 34 -4.13 -8.99 -5.46
CA GLY A 34 -3.72 -8.48 -6.76
C GLY A 34 -3.99 -7.00 -6.96
N ASP A 35 -4.42 -6.29 -5.91
CA ASP A 35 -4.68 -4.86 -6.01
C ASP A 35 -3.41 -4.04 -6.02
N LEU A 36 -2.31 -4.60 -5.52
CA LEU A 36 -1.01 -3.95 -5.54
C LEU A 36 -0.04 -4.83 -6.31
N PRO A 37 0.89 -4.23 -7.06
CA PRO A 37 1.91 -5.02 -7.74
C PRO A 37 2.85 -5.67 -6.74
N ILE A 38 3.33 -6.84 -7.08
CA ILE A 38 4.27 -7.56 -6.23
C ILE A 38 5.57 -7.72 -7.00
N ILE A 39 6.67 -7.35 -6.34
CA ILE A 39 8.01 -7.55 -6.85
C ILE A 39 8.65 -8.60 -5.96
N GLU A 40 9.08 -9.71 -6.56
CA GLU A 40 9.68 -10.79 -5.80
C GLU A 40 11.20 -10.76 -5.96
N ILE A 41 11.89 -10.70 -4.84
CA ILE A 41 13.35 -10.74 -4.82
C ILE A 41 13.73 -11.83 -3.82
N GLY A 42 14.21 -12.95 -4.35
CA GLY A 42 14.45 -14.12 -3.52
C GLY A 42 13.15 -14.62 -2.95
N THR A 43 13.07 -14.71 -1.63
CA THR A 43 11.85 -15.14 -0.95
C THR A 43 11.00 -13.98 -0.50
N LYS A 44 11.42 -12.75 -0.78
CA LYS A 44 10.72 -11.56 -0.30
C LYS A 44 9.74 -11.06 -1.33
N LYS A 45 8.57 -10.65 -0.85
CA LYS A 45 7.56 -10.01 -1.69
C LYS A 45 7.48 -8.56 -1.29
N LEU A 46 7.65 -7.69 -2.28
CA LEU A 46 7.71 -6.25 -2.06
C LEU A 46 6.66 -5.56 -2.92
N THR A 47 6.28 -4.36 -2.51
CA THR A 47 5.45 -3.50 -3.32
C THR A 47 6.06 -2.10 -3.26
N SER A 48 5.43 -1.12 -3.89
CA SER A 48 5.98 0.23 -3.87
C SER A 48 5.07 1.15 -3.07
N ILE A 49 5.69 2.13 -2.44
CA ILE A 49 4.93 3.17 -1.72
C ILE A 49 4.02 3.90 -2.68
N GLU A 50 4.53 4.18 -3.89
CA GLU A 50 3.73 4.89 -4.89
C GLU A 50 2.49 4.11 -5.30
N ALA A 51 2.62 2.78 -5.40
CA ALA A 51 1.47 1.96 -5.76
C ALA A 51 0.39 2.01 -4.67
N ILE A 52 0.82 2.01 -3.42
CA ILE A 52 -0.13 2.10 -2.30
C ILE A 52 -0.83 3.44 -2.32
N GLU A 53 -0.08 4.51 -2.52
CA GLU A 53 -0.66 5.85 -2.57
C GLU A 53 -1.64 5.97 -3.72
N SER A 54 -1.30 5.41 -4.86
CA SER A 54 -2.16 5.45 -6.03
C SER A 54 -3.46 4.68 -5.77
N TRP A 55 -3.36 3.53 -5.10
CA TRP A 55 -4.55 2.76 -4.75
C TRP A 55 -5.47 3.55 -3.83
N ILE A 56 -4.90 4.23 -2.84
CA ILE A 56 -5.69 5.05 -1.92
C ILE A 56 -6.41 6.16 -2.66
N GLU A 57 -5.70 6.84 -3.54
CA GLU A 57 -6.30 7.92 -4.31
C GLU A 57 -7.42 7.42 -5.20
N SER A 58 -7.24 6.23 -5.74
CA SER A 58 -8.26 5.62 -6.57
C SER A 58 -9.55 5.39 -5.78
N GLN A 59 -9.42 4.96 -4.53
CA GLN A 59 -10.59 4.74 -3.68
C GLN A 59 -11.28 6.06 -3.35
N LEU A 60 -10.50 7.07 -3.02
CA LEU A 60 -11.06 8.37 -2.70
C LEU A 60 -11.67 9.04 -3.92
N GLY A 61 -11.01 8.90 -5.06
CA GLY A 61 -11.54 9.46 -6.30
C GLY A 61 -12.88 8.86 -6.68
N GLY A 62 -13.02 7.54 -6.49
CA GLY A 62 -14.28 6.89 -6.74
C GLY A 62 -15.39 7.42 -5.86
N MET A 63 -15.08 7.70 -4.62
CA MET A 63 -16.06 8.25 -3.70
C MET A 63 -16.47 9.66 -4.12
N GLN A 64 -15.52 10.43 -4.61
CA GLN A 64 -15.81 11.80 -5.03
C GLN A 64 -16.68 11.84 -6.28
N ASP A 65 -16.53 10.86 -7.12
CA ASP A 65 -17.30 10.81 -8.36
C ASP A 65 -18.77 10.53 -8.13
N GLU A 66 -19.12 10.16 -6.94
CA GLU A 66 -20.49 9.81 -6.60
C GLU A 66 -21.40 11.02 -6.46
N ARG A 67 -20.87 12.20 -6.45
CA ARG A 67 -21.68 13.41 -6.26
C ARG A 67 -22.48 13.76 -7.48
#